data_0edbd22ed1ce23f46dbb2dd002dec25e
#
_entry.id   0edbd22ed1ce23f46dbb2dd002dec25e
#
_cell.length_a   1.000
_cell.length_b   1.000
_cell.length_c   1.000
_cell.angle_alpha   90.00
_cell.angle_beta   90.00
_cell.angle_gamma   90.00
#
_symmetry.space_group_name_H-M   'P 1'
#
loop_
_entity.id
_entity.type
_entity.pdbx_description
1 polymer ?
#
loop_
_entity_poly.entity_id
_entity_poly.type
_entity_poly.pdbx_seq_one_letter_code
_entity_poly.pdbx_strand_id
1 'polypeptide(L)'
;EITRLYLGVAENPLVDVIGHCATVGYEFDYEKCMKKFKECGKLVEINESSITWKNTSGNYREIIRLCKKHEVPVIVNSDAHFCTLVGRFDNALKLLDEQDFPERLVVNADIDRLTELITAKKSNILR
;
A
#
# COMPACT_ATOMS: atom_id res chain seq x y z
N GLU A 1 17.70 6.19 9.06
CA GLU A 1 18.03 4.78 8.72
C GLU A 1 16.86 4.06 8.06
N ILE A 2 15.65 4.07 8.65
CA ILE A 2 14.45 3.40 8.12
C ILE A 2 14.09 3.90 6.71
N THR A 3 14.13 5.20 6.47
CA THR A 3 13.90 5.76 5.12
C THR A 3 14.83 5.14 4.06
N ARG A 4 16.10 4.94 4.40
CA ARG A 4 17.07 4.34 3.46
C ARG A 4 16.74 2.88 3.16
N LEU A 5 16.24 2.13 4.15
CA LEU A 5 15.78 0.76 3.94
C LEU A 5 14.61 0.71 2.96
N TYR A 6 13.58 1.54 3.15
CA TYR A 6 12.43 1.60 2.23
C TYR A 6 12.83 2.03 0.81
N LEU A 7 13.77 2.97 0.66
CA LEU A 7 14.29 3.34 -0.67
C LEU A 7 15.00 2.17 -1.35
N GLY A 8 15.80 1.40 -0.60
CA GLY A 8 16.47 0.21 -1.12
C GLY A 8 15.48 -0.91 -1.49
N VAL A 9 14.46 -1.12 -0.66
CA VAL A 9 13.37 -2.08 -0.97
C VAL A 9 12.62 -1.67 -2.25
N ALA A 10 12.39 -0.37 -2.46
CA ALA A 10 11.74 0.13 -3.66
C ALA A 10 12.51 -0.19 -4.94
N GLU A 11 13.83 -0.21 -4.88
CA GLU A 11 14.70 -0.51 -6.02
C GLU A 11 14.77 -2.02 -6.34
N ASN A 12 14.34 -2.88 -5.43
CA ASN A 12 14.35 -4.33 -5.66
C ASN A 12 13.22 -4.72 -6.64
N PRO A 13 13.53 -5.26 -7.84
CA PRO A 13 12.52 -5.63 -8.83
C PRO A 13 11.63 -6.81 -8.40
N LEU A 14 12.04 -7.59 -7.42
CA LEU A 14 11.28 -8.72 -6.89
C LEU A 14 10.24 -8.33 -5.84
N VAL A 15 10.27 -7.08 -5.38
CA VAL A 15 9.28 -6.56 -4.43
C VAL A 15 8.19 -5.81 -5.19
N ASP A 16 6.95 -6.21 -5.04
CA ASP A 16 5.79 -5.59 -5.67
C ASP A 16 4.99 -4.72 -4.71
N VAL A 17 4.86 -5.14 -3.47
CA VAL A 17 4.01 -4.51 -2.46
C VAL A 17 4.83 -4.11 -1.25
N ILE A 18 4.64 -2.88 -0.78
CA ILE A 18 5.18 -2.39 0.49
C ILE A 18 4.14 -2.66 1.57
N GLY A 19 4.34 -3.73 2.33
CA GLY A 19 3.39 -4.21 3.34
C GLY A 19 3.45 -3.42 4.64
N HIS A 20 2.30 -3.22 5.30
CA HIS A 20 2.06 -2.62 6.62
C HIS A 20 3.06 -1.52 7.05
N CYS A 21 3.39 -0.61 6.14
CA CYS A 21 4.45 0.38 6.32
C CYS A 21 4.07 1.55 7.26
N ALA A 22 2.86 1.55 7.81
CA ALA A 22 2.40 2.56 8.77
C ALA A 22 2.73 2.23 10.24
N THR A 23 3.59 1.26 10.50
CA THR A 23 3.91 0.77 11.85
C THR A 23 4.44 1.90 12.74
N VAL A 24 3.79 2.11 13.89
CA VAL A 24 4.17 3.13 14.87
C VAL A 24 5.55 2.81 15.45
N GLY A 25 6.39 3.83 15.56
CA GLY A 25 7.78 3.71 16.01
C GLY A 25 8.77 3.34 14.91
N TYR A 26 8.27 3.15 13.68
CA TYR A 26 9.08 2.86 12.50
C TYR A 26 8.77 3.84 11.36
N GLU A 27 8.45 5.07 11.73
CA GLU A 27 8.16 6.14 10.77
C GLU A 27 9.40 6.45 9.91
N PHE A 28 9.15 6.86 8.68
CA PHE A 28 10.16 7.22 7.70
C PHE A 28 9.72 8.48 6.95
N ASP A 29 10.55 9.02 6.10
CA ASP A 29 10.19 10.12 5.21
C ASP A 29 9.16 9.62 4.18
N TYR A 30 7.88 9.72 4.55
CA TYR A 30 6.78 9.23 3.73
C TYR A 30 6.76 9.90 2.35
N GLU A 31 6.94 11.21 2.28
CA GLU A 31 6.90 11.93 1.00
C GLU A 31 7.99 11.45 0.04
N LYS A 32 9.22 11.34 0.53
CA LYS A 32 10.36 10.86 -0.25
C LYS A 32 10.16 9.43 -0.72
N CYS A 33 9.66 8.56 0.16
CA CYS A 33 9.44 7.17 -0.18
C CYS A 33 8.26 6.99 -1.14
N MET A 34 7.15 7.74 -0.99
CA MET A 34 6.03 7.65 -1.92
C MET A 34 6.43 8.05 -3.35
N LYS A 35 7.25 9.09 -3.52
CA LYS A 35 7.82 9.44 -4.82
C LYS A 35 8.62 8.28 -5.41
N LYS A 36 9.49 7.67 -4.61
CA LYS A 36 10.30 6.53 -5.04
C LYS A 36 9.45 5.30 -5.36
N PHE A 37 8.42 5.02 -4.57
CA PHE A 37 7.50 3.92 -4.84
C PHE A 37 6.77 4.12 -6.17
N LYS A 38 6.33 5.35 -6.48
CA LYS A 38 5.76 5.68 -7.78
C LYS A 38 6.74 5.43 -8.92
N GLU A 39 7.96 5.93 -8.82
CA GLU A 39 9.02 5.74 -9.83
C GLU A 39 9.31 4.27 -10.10
N CYS A 40 9.35 3.45 -9.04
CA CYS A 40 9.66 2.02 -9.13
C CYS A 40 8.42 1.12 -9.34
N GLY A 41 7.22 1.69 -9.53
CA GLY A 41 5.98 0.95 -9.76
C GLY A 41 5.56 0.05 -8.59
N LYS A 42 5.83 0.47 -7.35
CA LYS A 42 5.43 -0.28 -6.14
C LYS A 42 4.00 0.04 -5.75
N LEU A 43 3.32 -0.95 -5.15
CA LEU A 43 2.05 -0.78 -4.47
C LEU A 43 2.29 -0.52 -2.98
N VAL A 44 1.44 0.31 -2.39
CA VAL A 44 1.42 0.50 -0.93
C VAL A 44 0.22 -0.24 -0.35
N GLU A 45 0.45 -1.07 0.65
CA GLU A 45 -0.62 -1.79 1.32
C GLU A 45 -1.35 -0.89 2.32
N ILE A 46 -2.67 -0.88 2.23
CA ILE A 46 -3.57 -0.36 3.27
C ILE A 46 -4.08 -1.56 4.04
N ASN A 47 -3.52 -1.79 5.22
CA ASN A 47 -3.68 -3.04 5.97
C ASN A 47 -4.72 -2.88 7.08
N GLU A 48 -5.86 -3.55 6.94
CA GLU A 48 -6.99 -3.49 7.89
C GLU A 48 -6.60 -3.93 9.30
N SER A 49 -5.86 -5.04 9.42
CA SER A 49 -5.43 -5.56 10.73
C SER A 49 -4.54 -4.56 11.46
N SER A 50 -3.61 -3.92 10.77
CA SER A 50 -2.76 -2.88 11.34
C SER A 50 -3.56 -1.66 11.81
N ILE A 51 -4.55 -1.23 11.04
CA ILE A 51 -5.44 -0.10 11.40
C ILE A 51 -6.24 -0.44 12.66
N THR A 52 -6.82 -1.64 12.70
CA THR A 52 -7.72 -2.07 13.77
C THR A 52 -6.97 -2.31 15.09
N TRP A 53 -5.80 -2.94 15.05
CA TRP A 53 -5.17 -3.48 16.24
C TRP A 53 -3.86 -2.78 16.67
N LYS A 54 -3.24 -1.97 15.80
CA LYS A 54 -1.90 -1.41 16.04
C LYS A 54 -1.86 0.11 16.10
N ASN A 55 -3.00 0.77 16.22
CA ASN A 55 -3.12 2.23 16.31
C ASN A 55 -2.38 3.00 15.18
N THR A 56 -2.42 2.47 13.96
CA THR A 56 -1.68 3.04 12.81
C THR A 56 -2.48 4.03 11.97
N SER A 57 -3.73 4.33 12.35
CA SER A 57 -4.65 5.18 11.59
C SER A 57 -4.07 6.57 11.27
N GLY A 58 -3.32 7.16 12.20
CA GLY A 58 -2.66 8.46 11.99
C GLY A 58 -1.64 8.41 10.86
N ASN A 59 -0.75 7.42 10.90
CA ASN A 59 0.28 7.23 9.88
C ASN A 59 -0.35 6.87 8.53
N TYR A 60 -1.40 6.04 8.51
CA TYR A 60 -2.12 5.72 7.27
C TYR A 60 -2.80 6.93 6.64
N ARG A 61 -3.38 7.85 7.44
CA ARG A 61 -3.96 9.08 6.87
C ARG A 61 -2.92 9.87 6.08
N GLU A 62 -1.71 10.02 6.63
CA GLU A 62 -0.64 10.73 5.92
C GLU A 62 -0.15 9.96 4.70
N ILE A 63 0.05 8.65 4.82
CA ILE A 63 0.45 7.79 3.69
C ILE A 63 -0.59 7.84 2.57
N ILE A 64 -1.89 7.69 2.87
CA ILE A 64 -2.98 7.74 1.89
C ILE A 64 -3.01 9.12 1.20
N ARG A 65 -2.88 10.21 1.98
CA ARG A 65 -2.81 11.56 1.44
C ARG A 65 -1.66 11.71 0.44
N LEU A 66 -0.49 11.17 0.75
CA LEU A 66 0.69 11.22 -0.12
C LEU A 66 0.56 10.28 -1.32
N CYS A 67 -0.03 9.09 -1.15
CA CYS A 67 -0.36 8.21 -2.26
C CYS A 67 -1.31 8.89 -3.27
N LYS A 68 -2.34 9.60 -2.77
CA LYS A 68 -3.21 10.41 -3.62
C LYS A 68 -2.44 11.51 -4.35
N LYS A 69 -1.63 12.28 -3.62
CA LYS A 69 -0.83 13.40 -4.16
C LYS A 69 0.12 12.96 -5.29
N HIS A 70 0.79 11.83 -5.10
CA HIS A 70 1.81 11.33 -6.05
C HIS A 70 1.28 10.23 -6.98
N GLU A 71 -0.02 9.95 -6.92
CA GLU A 71 -0.66 8.89 -7.70
C GLU A 71 -0.01 7.51 -7.53
N VAL A 72 0.38 7.18 -6.30
CA VAL A 72 0.90 5.86 -5.94
C VAL A 72 -0.28 4.89 -5.81
N PRO A 73 -0.32 3.80 -6.56
CA PRO A 73 -1.40 2.84 -6.42
C PRO A 73 -1.30 2.07 -5.09
N VAL A 74 -2.46 1.72 -4.55
CA VAL A 74 -2.57 1.00 -3.29
C VAL A 74 -3.27 -0.35 -3.48
N ILE A 75 -3.03 -1.25 -2.53
CA ILE A 75 -3.75 -2.52 -2.40
C ILE A 75 -4.33 -2.60 -0.99
N VAL A 76 -5.62 -2.93 -0.87
CA VAL A 76 -6.32 -3.05 0.40
C VAL A 76 -6.37 -4.51 0.82
N ASN A 77 -5.81 -4.85 1.97
CA ASN A 77 -5.76 -6.21 2.47
C ASN A 77 -6.33 -6.31 3.88
N SER A 78 -7.03 -7.41 4.18
CA SER A 78 -7.56 -7.68 5.51
C SER A 78 -6.47 -8.09 6.50
N ASP A 79 -5.44 -8.80 6.03
CA ASP A 79 -4.41 -9.43 6.87
C ASP A 79 -5.06 -10.24 8.01
N ALA A 80 -6.08 -11.04 7.63
CA ALA A 80 -6.96 -11.74 8.53
C ALA A 80 -6.24 -12.88 9.25
N HIS A 81 -6.27 -12.86 10.58
CA HIS A 81 -5.73 -13.93 11.43
C HIS A 81 -6.82 -14.95 11.84
N PHE A 82 -8.09 -14.64 11.55
CA PHE A 82 -9.25 -15.52 11.77
C PHE A 82 -10.14 -15.55 10.53
N CYS A 83 -10.78 -16.67 10.28
CA CYS A 83 -11.63 -16.86 9.10
C CYS A 83 -12.77 -15.84 9.00
N THR A 84 -13.31 -15.36 10.12
CA THR A 84 -14.37 -14.35 10.17
C THR A 84 -13.93 -12.94 9.77
N LEU A 85 -12.62 -12.70 9.65
CA LEU A 85 -12.04 -11.41 9.27
C LEU A 85 -11.61 -11.36 7.80
N VAL A 86 -11.65 -12.49 7.10
CA VAL A 86 -11.32 -12.53 5.67
C VAL A 86 -12.30 -11.67 4.87
N GLY A 87 -11.75 -10.74 4.08
CA GLY A 87 -12.55 -9.83 3.26
C GLY A 87 -13.21 -8.68 4.03
N ARG A 88 -12.85 -8.44 5.29
CA ARG A 88 -13.28 -7.25 6.04
C ARG A 88 -12.27 -6.13 5.88
N PHE A 89 -12.76 -4.96 5.46
CA PHE A 89 -11.93 -3.78 5.13
C PHE A 89 -12.55 -2.48 5.68
N ASP A 90 -13.38 -2.58 6.72
CA ASP A 90 -14.24 -1.48 7.18
C ASP A 90 -13.44 -0.21 7.52
N ASN A 91 -12.33 -0.35 8.25
CA ASN A 91 -11.51 0.79 8.68
C ASN A 91 -10.60 1.29 7.55
N ALA A 92 -10.07 0.38 6.73
CA ALA A 92 -9.26 0.75 5.56
C ALA A 92 -10.09 1.56 4.55
N LEU A 93 -11.29 1.10 4.21
CA LEU A 93 -12.21 1.81 3.31
C LEU A 93 -12.62 3.17 3.89
N LYS A 94 -12.90 3.23 5.19
CA LYS A 94 -13.22 4.50 5.86
C LYS A 94 -12.08 5.51 5.73
N LEU A 95 -10.82 5.09 5.92
CA LEU A 95 -9.67 5.99 5.76
C LEU A 95 -9.48 6.47 4.32
N LEU A 96 -9.76 5.62 3.33
CA LEU A 96 -9.73 6.01 1.92
C LEU A 96 -10.84 7.02 1.60
N ASP A 97 -12.06 6.80 2.09
CA ASP A 97 -13.19 7.71 1.91
C ASP A 97 -12.94 9.06 2.59
N GLU A 98 -12.38 9.09 3.80
CA GLU A 98 -12.00 10.33 4.50
C GLU A 98 -11.04 11.21 3.68
N GLN A 99 -10.28 10.62 2.76
CA GLN A 99 -9.30 11.31 1.90
C GLN A 99 -9.80 11.52 0.46
N ASP A 100 -11.04 11.19 0.14
CA ASP A 100 -11.54 11.14 -1.25
C ASP A 100 -10.53 10.41 -2.17
N PHE A 101 -10.05 9.25 -1.75
CA PHE A 101 -9.02 8.53 -2.48
C PHE A 101 -9.59 7.96 -3.78
N PRO A 102 -8.94 8.18 -4.94
CA PRO A 102 -9.51 7.75 -6.21
C PRO A 102 -9.49 6.22 -6.35
N GLU A 103 -10.66 5.62 -6.57
CA GLU A 103 -10.83 4.17 -6.72
C GLU A 103 -9.91 3.56 -7.80
N ARG A 104 -9.65 4.31 -8.89
CA ARG A 104 -8.73 3.87 -9.95
C ARG A 104 -7.32 3.54 -9.47
N LEU A 105 -6.92 4.06 -8.30
CA LEU A 105 -5.63 3.78 -7.66
C LEU A 105 -5.70 2.63 -6.66
N VAL A 106 -6.89 2.09 -6.36
CA VAL A 106 -7.06 0.88 -5.54
C VAL A 106 -7.03 -0.33 -6.47
N VAL A 107 -5.87 -0.98 -6.56
CA VAL A 107 -5.62 -2.00 -7.59
C VAL A 107 -6.55 -3.19 -7.48
N ASN A 108 -6.83 -3.65 -6.27
CA ASN A 108 -7.69 -4.82 -6.03
C ASN A 108 -9.17 -4.49 -5.83
N ALA A 109 -9.60 -3.27 -6.13
CA ALA A 109 -11.02 -2.94 -6.29
C ALA A 109 -11.61 -3.55 -7.58
N ASP A 110 -10.74 -3.91 -8.54
CA ASP A 110 -11.10 -4.50 -9.81
C ASP A 110 -10.19 -5.69 -10.13
N ILE A 111 -10.78 -6.85 -10.41
CA ILE A 111 -10.02 -8.09 -10.64
C ILE A 111 -9.20 -8.05 -11.94
N ASP A 112 -9.71 -7.40 -12.98
CA ASP A 112 -9.01 -7.31 -14.25
C ASP A 112 -7.78 -6.42 -14.10
N ARG A 113 -7.92 -5.28 -13.44
CA ARG A 113 -6.82 -4.36 -13.08
C ARG A 113 -5.71 -5.06 -12.30
N LEU A 114 -6.07 -5.84 -11.28
CA LEU A 114 -5.12 -6.61 -10.49
C LEU A 114 -4.42 -7.67 -11.34
N THR A 115 -5.16 -8.40 -12.17
CA THR A 115 -4.64 -9.45 -13.04
C THR A 115 -3.67 -8.90 -14.08
N GLU A 116 -4.01 -7.79 -14.72
CA GLU A 116 -3.14 -7.11 -15.68
C GLU A 116 -1.81 -6.67 -15.04
N LEU A 117 -1.88 -6.09 -13.85
CA LEU A 117 -0.68 -5.66 -13.11
C LEU A 117 0.23 -6.84 -12.77
N ILE A 118 -0.31 -7.94 -12.26
CA ILE A 118 0.46 -9.15 -11.91
C ILE A 118 1.08 -9.76 -13.17
N THR A 119 0.34 -9.82 -14.27
CA THR A 119 0.81 -10.38 -15.53
C THR A 119 1.95 -9.55 -16.13
N ALA A 120 1.81 -8.23 -16.14
CA ALA A 120 2.84 -7.32 -16.64
C ALA A 120 4.15 -7.45 -15.82
N LYS A 121 4.06 -7.56 -14.49
CA LYS A 121 5.21 -7.73 -13.62
C LYS A 121 5.92 -9.06 -13.83
N LYS A 122 5.17 -10.17 -13.95
CA LYS A 122 5.75 -11.50 -14.26
C LYS A 122 6.51 -11.51 -15.57
N SER A 123 5.98 -10.88 -16.60
CA SER A 123 6.63 -10.78 -17.91
C SER A 123 7.97 -10.04 -17.86
N ASN A 124 8.13 -9.09 -16.94
CA ASN A 124 9.37 -8.34 -16.76
C ASN A 124 10.45 -9.12 -15.97
N ILE A 125 10.05 -10.06 -15.12
CA ILE A 125 10.97 -10.89 -14.33
C ILE A 125 11.53 -12.05 -15.15
N LEU A 126 10.75 -12.55 -16.12
CA LEU A 126 11.12 -13.69 -16.96
C LEU A 126 11.97 -13.30 -18.19
N ARG A 127 12.29 -12.04 -18.36
CA ARG A 127 13.18 -11.49 -19.39
C ARG A 127 14.57 -11.22 -18.85
#